data_89ecbcc4324ccfc471993fd544e43116
#
_entry.id   89ecbcc4324ccfc471993fd544e43116
#
_cell.length_a   1.000
_cell.length_b   1.000
_cell.length_c   1.000
_cell.angle_alpha   90.00
_cell.angle_beta   90.00
_cell.angle_gamma   90.00
#
_symmetry.space_group_name_H-M   'P 1'
#
loop_
_entity.id
_entity.type
_entity.pdbx_description
1 polymer ?
#
loop_
_entity_poly.entity_id
_entity_poly.type
_entity_poly.pdbx_seq_one_letter_code
_entity_poly.pdbx_strand_id
1 'polypeptide(L)'
;ADGEGHFLALLVKGERSWDAVESTVNADEKKNSKKGGRKNGRAKEDAALTEAVAAFRTFEKENLKDTEHLENGKKFLMFGENLYLVPEVMPDLKGLKVLRPGLHLGSAKKDRFEPSHALALFLKRENVKQAVEVGTEDLALRYLRGETLRAEDFEDKEIPAKGWVLVTTGGMSLGFAKAAGGMLKNHYPKGLRIQGG
;
A
#
# COMPACT_ATOMS: atom_id res chain seq x y z
N ALA A 1 5.36 33.63 -2.78
CA ALA A 1 6.70 33.19 -3.15
C ALA A 1 6.58 31.71 -3.52
N ASP A 2 6.66 31.43 -4.80
CA ASP A 2 6.67 30.07 -5.33
C ASP A 2 8.00 29.46 -4.95
N GLY A 3 8.01 28.57 -3.97
CA GLY A 3 9.19 27.86 -3.54
C GLY A 3 9.49 26.75 -4.56
N GLU A 4 10.66 26.81 -5.18
CA GLU A 4 11.18 25.69 -5.95
C GLU A 4 11.33 24.46 -5.06
N GLY A 5 10.80 23.32 -5.50
CA GLY A 5 10.91 22.06 -4.78
C GLY A 5 12.36 21.56 -4.88
N HIS A 6 13.02 21.39 -3.73
CA HIS A 6 14.35 20.78 -3.69
C HIS A 6 14.21 19.26 -3.49
N PHE A 7 14.95 18.50 -4.29
CA PHE A 7 15.11 17.06 -4.13
C PHE A 7 16.49 16.76 -3.57
N LEU A 8 16.56 16.00 -2.48
CA LEU A 8 17.79 15.52 -1.89
C LEU A 8 17.80 13.99 -1.92
N ALA A 9 18.81 13.40 -2.52
CA ALA A 9 19.08 11.97 -2.46
C ALA A 9 20.48 11.72 -1.89
N LEU A 10 20.57 10.88 -0.87
CA LEU A 10 21.84 10.38 -0.36
C LEU A 10 22.06 8.97 -0.89
N LEU A 11 23.08 8.80 -1.71
CA LEU A 11 23.51 7.51 -2.24
C LEU A 11 24.81 7.10 -1.57
N VAL A 12 24.83 5.92 -0.95
CA VAL A 12 26.03 5.35 -0.35
C VAL A 12 26.52 4.20 -1.21
N LYS A 13 27.71 4.33 -1.79
CA LYS A 13 28.39 3.28 -2.55
C LYS A 13 29.38 2.58 -1.63
N GLY A 14 29.22 1.29 -1.42
CA GLY A 14 30.16 0.44 -0.68
C GLY A 14 29.49 -0.33 0.48
N GLU A 15 30.25 -1.26 1.07
CA GLU A 15 29.83 -2.15 2.17
C GLU A 15 29.79 -1.43 3.53
N ARG A 16 29.20 -0.25 3.64
CA ARG A 16 28.92 0.33 4.94
C ARG A 16 27.61 -0.24 5.46
N SER A 17 27.68 -1.02 6.53
CA SER A 17 26.49 -1.42 7.25
C SER A 17 25.73 -0.18 7.72
N TRP A 18 24.41 -0.26 7.73
CA TRP A 18 23.52 0.81 8.17
C TRP A 18 23.72 1.19 9.65
N ASP A 19 24.47 0.38 10.41
CA ASP A 19 24.83 0.59 11.81
C ASP A 19 25.59 1.90 12.05
N ALA A 20 26.31 2.41 11.03
CA ALA A 20 27.03 3.68 11.13
C ALA A 20 26.11 4.92 11.06
N VAL A 21 24.88 4.77 10.57
CA VAL A 21 23.90 5.87 10.47
C VAL A 21 23.08 6.00 11.76
N GLU A 22 22.85 4.90 12.47
CA GLU A 22 22.15 4.92 13.77
C GLU A 22 22.86 5.74 14.84
N SER A 23 24.20 5.75 14.83
CA SER A 23 24.97 6.47 15.83
C SER A 23 24.88 7.99 15.74
N THR A 24 24.51 8.54 14.59
CA THR A 24 24.37 10.01 14.39
C THR A 24 22.95 10.52 14.66
N VAL A 25 21.92 9.66 14.52
CA VAL A 25 20.52 10.05 14.72
C VAL A 25 20.11 10.00 16.20
N ASN A 26 20.75 9.15 17.01
CA ASN A 26 20.39 8.95 18.42
C ASN A 26 21.07 9.94 19.41
N ALA A 27 21.95 10.81 18.93
CA ALA A 27 22.67 11.74 19.79
C ALA A 27 21.85 12.93 20.29
N ASP A 28 20.77 13.31 19.60
CA ASP A 28 19.96 14.48 19.93
C ASP A 28 18.70 14.19 20.77
N GLU A 29 18.34 12.93 21.02
CA GLU A 29 17.14 12.60 21.80
C GLU A 29 17.26 12.74 23.32
N LYS A 30 18.46 13.02 23.87
CA LYS A 30 18.67 13.06 25.34
C LYS A 30 18.43 14.40 26.04
N LYS A 31 18.02 15.43 25.36
CA LYS A 31 17.77 16.76 26.00
C LYS A 31 16.42 17.37 25.62
N ASN A 32 15.30 16.80 25.99
CA ASN A 32 14.10 17.59 26.34
C ASN A 32 12.92 16.71 26.78
N SER A 33 12.99 16.14 27.96
CA SER A 33 11.83 15.53 28.62
C SER A 33 11.18 16.55 29.56
N LYS A 34 10.24 17.34 29.11
CA LYS A 34 9.23 17.97 29.98
C LYS A 34 7.93 17.20 29.91
N LYS A 35 7.62 16.57 31.03
CA LYS A 35 6.43 15.78 31.36
C LYS A 35 5.14 16.60 31.22
N GLY A 36 4.10 15.98 30.66
CA GLY A 36 2.70 16.34 30.88
C GLY A 36 1.85 16.05 29.64
N GLY A 37 1.00 15.03 29.68
CA GLY A 37 -0.13 14.88 28.72
C GLY A 37 0.02 13.90 27.53
N ARG A 38 1.18 13.25 27.31
CA ARG A 38 1.44 12.41 26.12
C ARG A 38 1.12 10.91 26.26
N LYS A 39 0.78 10.38 27.44
CA LYS A 39 0.56 8.93 27.62
C LYS A 39 -0.69 8.39 26.91
N ASN A 40 -1.79 9.15 26.92
CA ASN A 40 -3.04 8.68 26.31
C ASN A 40 -3.04 8.71 24.78
N GLY A 41 -2.31 9.63 24.15
CA GLY A 41 -2.19 9.69 22.68
C GLY A 41 -1.42 8.49 22.12
N ARG A 42 -0.27 8.18 22.73
CA ARG A 42 0.62 7.10 22.28
C ARG A 42 -0.04 5.72 22.41
N ALA A 43 -0.72 5.46 23.52
CA ALA A 43 -1.46 4.21 23.71
C ALA A 43 -2.60 4.02 22.69
N LYS A 44 -3.25 5.11 22.27
CA LYS A 44 -4.30 5.07 21.24
C LYS A 44 -3.71 4.85 19.83
N GLU A 45 -2.57 5.43 19.54
CA GLU A 45 -1.84 5.21 18.28
C GLU A 45 -1.33 3.76 18.16
N ASP A 46 -0.76 3.21 19.25
CA ASP A 46 -0.29 1.82 19.31
C ASP A 46 -1.45 0.83 19.14
N ALA A 47 -2.62 1.10 19.75
CA ALA A 47 -3.82 0.28 19.59
C ALA A 47 -4.34 0.32 18.16
N ALA A 48 -4.40 1.49 17.53
CA ALA A 48 -4.82 1.64 16.14
C ALA A 48 -3.87 0.93 15.16
N LEU A 49 -2.56 1.00 15.41
CA LEU A 49 -1.57 0.25 14.63
C LEU A 49 -1.80 -1.26 14.75
N THR A 50 -2.00 -1.75 15.97
CA THR A 50 -2.23 -3.18 16.23
C THR A 50 -3.49 -3.67 15.51
N GLU A 51 -4.58 -2.92 15.57
CA GLU A 51 -5.83 -3.23 14.87
C GLU A 51 -5.64 -3.24 13.34
N ALA A 52 -4.96 -2.23 12.80
CA ALA A 52 -4.71 -2.13 11.36
C ALA A 52 -3.80 -3.26 10.85
N VAL A 53 -2.79 -3.64 11.61
CA VAL A 53 -1.92 -4.78 11.28
C VAL A 53 -2.71 -6.08 11.33
N ALA A 54 -3.56 -6.30 12.32
CA ALA A 54 -4.40 -7.50 12.40
C ALA A 54 -5.37 -7.60 11.21
N ALA A 55 -5.99 -6.49 10.81
CA ALA A 55 -6.84 -6.43 9.62
C ALA A 55 -6.05 -6.72 8.33
N PHE A 56 -4.84 -6.17 8.21
CA PHE A 56 -3.95 -6.47 7.09
C PHE A 56 -3.54 -7.95 7.05
N ARG A 57 -3.19 -8.55 8.18
CA ARG A 57 -2.85 -9.99 8.27
C ARG A 57 -3.99 -10.90 7.82
N THR A 58 -5.22 -10.54 8.15
CA THR A 58 -6.40 -11.26 7.66
C THR A 58 -6.52 -11.14 6.15
N PHE A 59 -6.41 -9.92 5.61
CA PHE A 59 -6.40 -9.68 4.16
C PHE A 59 -5.29 -10.45 3.46
N GLU A 60 -4.07 -10.38 3.98
CA GLU A 60 -2.89 -11.07 3.46
C GLU A 60 -3.13 -12.58 3.38
N LYS A 61 -3.54 -13.19 4.49
CA LYS A 61 -3.84 -14.63 4.57
C LYS A 61 -4.90 -15.06 3.56
N GLU A 62 -5.91 -14.23 3.31
CA GLU A 62 -7.01 -14.56 2.41
C GLU A 62 -6.64 -14.37 0.93
N ASN A 63 -5.81 -13.37 0.60
CA ASN A 63 -5.67 -12.88 -0.77
C ASN A 63 -4.25 -12.99 -1.34
N LEU A 64 -3.20 -13.05 -0.51
CA LEU A 64 -1.82 -13.01 -0.95
C LEU A 64 -1.11 -14.37 -0.82
N LYS A 65 0.02 -14.49 -1.52
CA LYS A 65 0.99 -15.60 -1.49
C LYS A 65 2.39 -15.01 -1.40
N ASP A 66 3.33 -15.76 -0.84
CA ASP A 66 4.77 -15.45 -0.86
C ASP A 66 5.10 -14.01 -0.44
N THR A 67 4.56 -13.59 0.70
CA THR A 67 4.65 -12.22 1.20
C THR A 67 5.91 -11.93 2.03
N GLU A 68 6.78 -12.91 2.26
CA GLU A 68 8.01 -12.74 3.06
C GLU A 68 8.88 -11.58 2.55
N HIS A 69 9.02 -11.46 1.22
CA HIS A 69 9.78 -10.36 0.59
C HIS A 69 9.14 -8.98 0.78
N LEU A 70 7.83 -8.94 1.08
CA LEU A 70 7.11 -7.68 1.30
C LEU A 70 7.63 -6.96 2.56
N GLU A 71 7.89 -7.70 3.62
CA GLU A 71 8.20 -7.16 4.95
C GLU A 71 9.68 -7.17 5.31
N ASN A 72 10.51 -7.86 4.54
CA ASN A 72 11.94 -7.98 4.84
C ASN A 72 12.60 -6.59 4.94
N GLY A 73 13.23 -6.30 6.10
CA GLY A 73 13.86 -5.01 6.40
C GLY A 73 12.89 -3.84 6.51
N LYS A 74 11.62 -4.10 6.82
CA LYS A 74 10.56 -3.09 6.93
C LYS A 74 9.73 -3.27 8.20
N LYS A 75 9.09 -2.18 8.62
CA LYS A 75 8.15 -2.16 9.75
C LYS A 75 6.83 -1.51 9.33
N PHE A 76 5.79 -1.83 10.09
CA PHE A 76 4.49 -1.18 9.92
C PHE A 76 4.46 0.19 10.55
N LEU A 77 3.82 1.13 9.88
CA LEU A 77 3.60 2.50 10.36
C LEU A 77 2.18 2.95 10.04
N MET A 78 1.47 3.49 11.04
CA MET A 78 0.26 4.25 10.80
C MET A 78 0.60 5.69 10.47
N PHE A 79 0.07 6.19 9.35
CA PHE A 79 0.17 7.58 8.97
C PHE A 79 -1.23 8.11 8.59
N GLY A 80 -1.82 8.88 9.48
CA GLY A 80 -3.24 9.17 9.45
C GLY A 80 -4.06 7.89 9.67
N GLU A 81 -5.01 7.59 8.78
CA GLU A 81 -5.85 6.40 8.82
C GLU A 81 -5.30 5.22 7.99
N ASN A 82 -4.11 5.40 7.43
CA ASN A 82 -3.54 4.46 6.48
C ASN A 82 -2.37 3.67 7.08
N LEU A 83 -2.30 2.40 6.74
CA LEU A 83 -1.21 1.51 7.08
C LEU A 83 -0.15 1.51 5.98
N TYR A 84 1.11 1.67 6.39
CA TYR A 84 2.27 1.66 5.50
C TYR A 84 3.29 0.63 5.93
N LEU A 85 4.06 0.12 4.96
CA LEU A 85 5.35 -0.50 5.20
C LEU A 85 6.44 0.53 4.90
N VAL A 86 7.31 0.72 5.89
CA VAL A 86 8.43 1.67 5.81
C VAL A 86 9.74 0.94 6.11
N PRO A 87 10.89 1.45 5.66
CA PRO A 87 12.18 0.90 6.07
C PRO A 87 12.28 0.80 7.60
N GLU A 88 12.94 -0.24 8.11
CA GLU A 88 13.13 -0.42 9.55
C GLU A 88 13.87 0.77 10.16
N VAL A 89 14.93 1.22 9.48
CA VAL A 89 15.66 2.45 9.81
C VAL A 89 15.10 3.59 8.96
N MET A 90 14.52 4.58 9.61
CA MET A 90 13.87 5.71 8.98
C MET A 90 14.25 7.02 9.69
N PRO A 91 14.53 8.12 8.98
CA PRO A 91 14.79 9.41 9.62
C PRO A 91 13.55 9.89 10.41
N ASP A 92 13.77 10.76 11.39
CA ASP A 92 12.65 11.43 12.07
C ASP A 92 11.88 12.30 11.07
N LEU A 93 10.59 12.04 10.94
CA LEU A 93 9.69 12.78 10.04
C LEU A 93 9.12 14.06 10.68
N LYS A 94 9.48 14.35 11.91
CA LYS A 94 8.97 15.51 12.63
C LYS A 94 9.37 16.82 11.94
N GLY A 95 8.37 17.66 11.70
CA GLY A 95 8.57 18.94 11.01
C GLY A 95 8.66 18.85 9.48
N LEU A 96 8.63 17.64 8.90
CA LEU A 96 8.60 17.44 7.47
C LEU A 96 7.16 17.35 6.94
N LYS A 97 6.91 17.92 5.76
CA LYS A 97 5.67 17.68 5.01
C LYS A 97 5.80 16.34 4.28
N VAL A 98 5.40 15.27 4.92
CA VAL A 98 5.46 13.92 4.36
C VAL A 98 4.21 13.65 3.55
N LEU A 99 4.37 13.28 2.28
CA LEU A 99 3.25 12.88 1.41
C LEU A 99 2.99 11.37 1.50
N ARG A 100 4.06 10.57 1.50
CA ARG A 100 4.01 9.11 1.63
C ARG A 100 5.26 8.63 2.35
N PRO A 101 5.13 8.02 3.53
CA PRO A 101 6.30 7.55 4.28
C PRO A 101 6.91 6.24 3.73
N GLY A 102 6.16 5.51 2.90
CA GLY A 102 6.60 4.23 2.35
C GLY A 102 5.55 3.61 1.44
N LEU A 103 5.51 2.26 1.35
CA LEU A 103 4.50 1.53 0.61
C LEU A 103 3.17 1.60 1.35
N HIS A 104 2.19 2.30 0.79
CA HIS A 104 0.83 2.32 1.31
C HIS A 104 0.18 0.96 1.11
N LEU A 105 -0.14 0.26 2.19
CA LEU A 105 -0.81 -1.04 2.15
C LEU A 105 -2.31 -0.90 1.97
N GLY A 106 -2.92 0.03 2.67
CA GLY A 106 -4.36 0.25 2.68
C GLY A 106 -4.84 0.83 4.00
N SER A 107 -6.13 0.71 4.27
CA SER A 107 -6.75 1.19 5.51
C SER A 107 -7.62 0.11 6.15
N ALA A 108 -7.54 0.01 7.49
CA ALA A 108 -8.47 -0.79 8.27
C ALA A 108 -9.82 -0.07 8.34
N LYS A 109 -10.89 -0.79 8.06
CA LYS A 109 -12.27 -0.37 8.30
C LYS A 109 -12.86 -1.32 9.33
N LYS A 110 -13.99 -0.94 9.93
CA LYS A 110 -14.60 -1.64 11.07
C LYS A 110 -14.57 -3.18 10.97
N ASP A 111 -14.83 -3.74 9.78
CA ASP A 111 -14.96 -5.19 9.59
C ASP A 111 -14.13 -5.72 8.42
N ARG A 112 -13.20 -4.93 7.86
CA ARG A 112 -12.42 -5.30 6.67
C ARG A 112 -11.17 -4.46 6.49
N PHE A 113 -10.24 -4.99 5.71
CA PHE A 113 -9.13 -4.22 5.17
C PHE A 113 -9.44 -3.80 3.73
N GLU A 114 -9.22 -2.53 3.42
CA GLU A 114 -9.31 -1.99 2.06
C GLU A 114 -7.89 -1.80 1.52
N PRO A 115 -7.42 -2.68 0.61
CA PRO A 115 -6.08 -2.58 0.05
C PRO A 115 -5.95 -1.35 -0.83
N SER A 116 -4.78 -0.72 -0.78
CA SER A 116 -4.50 0.46 -1.59
C SER A 116 -4.16 0.12 -3.04
N HIS A 117 -4.27 1.11 -3.91
CA HIS A 117 -3.79 0.99 -5.28
C HIS A 117 -2.26 0.83 -5.35
N ALA A 118 -1.51 1.47 -4.44
CA ALA A 118 -0.06 1.31 -4.38
C ALA A 118 0.36 -0.13 -4.06
N LEU A 119 -0.39 -0.82 -3.19
CA LEU A 119 -0.17 -2.24 -2.93
C LEU A 119 -0.45 -3.07 -4.20
N ALA A 120 -1.54 -2.77 -4.92
CA ALA A 120 -1.83 -3.48 -6.17
C ALA A 120 -0.70 -3.36 -7.19
N LEU A 121 -0.14 -2.16 -7.38
CA LEU A 121 0.97 -1.93 -8.31
C LEU A 121 2.29 -2.56 -7.86
N PHE A 122 2.47 -2.76 -6.56
CA PHE A 122 3.63 -3.43 -6.01
C PHE A 122 3.59 -4.96 -6.22
N LEU A 123 2.39 -5.54 -6.14
CA LEU A 123 2.16 -6.97 -6.25
C LEU A 123 2.20 -7.42 -7.73
N LYS A 124 2.70 -8.64 -7.94
CA LYS A 124 2.65 -9.35 -9.21
C LYS A 124 1.62 -10.47 -9.17
N ARG A 125 1.35 -11.08 -10.33
CA ARG A 125 0.42 -12.22 -10.48
C ARG A 125 0.74 -13.37 -9.52
N GLU A 126 2.02 -13.68 -9.34
CA GLU A 126 2.48 -14.74 -8.45
C GLU A 126 2.25 -14.45 -6.97
N ASN A 127 2.16 -13.17 -6.56
CA ASN A 127 1.98 -12.78 -5.17
C ASN A 127 0.52 -12.82 -4.68
N VAL A 128 -0.43 -13.11 -5.56
CA VAL A 128 -1.85 -13.09 -5.22
C VAL A 128 -2.52 -14.43 -5.49
N LYS A 129 -3.53 -14.77 -4.70
CA LYS A 129 -4.31 -15.99 -4.90
C LYS A 129 -5.23 -15.87 -6.11
N GLN A 130 -5.77 -14.68 -6.35
CA GLN A 130 -6.72 -14.44 -7.43
C GLN A 130 -6.28 -13.25 -8.29
N ALA A 131 -6.18 -13.47 -9.59
CA ALA A 131 -5.95 -12.41 -10.56
C ALA A 131 -6.68 -12.71 -11.86
N VAL A 132 -6.99 -11.67 -12.62
CA VAL A 132 -7.51 -11.75 -13.98
C VAL A 132 -6.63 -10.94 -14.91
N GLU A 133 -6.44 -11.46 -16.13
CA GLU A 133 -5.73 -10.75 -17.18
C GLU A 133 -6.76 -10.07 -18.10
N VAL A 134 -6.63 -8.75 -18.28
CA VAL A 134 -7.41 -8.03 -19.29
C VAL A 134 -6.60 -8.04 -20.59
N GLY A 135 -6.84 -9.08 -21.40
CA GLY A 135 -6.03 -9.41 -22.57
C GLY A 135 -6.20 -8.47 -23.76
N THR A 136 -7.20 -7.59 -23.77
CA THR A 136 -7.46 -6.64 -24.86
C THR A 136 -7.32 -5.20 -24.40
N GLU A 137 -6.93 -4.32 -25.31
CA GLU A 137 -6.82 -2.89 -25.04
C GLU A 137 -8.17 -2.29 -24.59
N ASP A 138 -9.26 -2.67 -25.24
CA ASP A 138 -10.61 -2.22 -24.88
C ASP A 138 -10.94 -2.58 -23.42
N LEU A 139 -10.71 -3.82 -23.03
CA LEU A 139 -11.02 -4.28 -21.68
C LEU A 139 -10.15 -3.57 -20.63
N ALA A 140 -8.87 -3.33 -20.95
CA ALA A 140 -7.97 -2.56 -20.11
C ALA A 140 -8.44 -1.10 -19.95
N LEU A 141 -8.84 -0.45 -21.05
CA LEU A 141 -9.37 0.91 -21.03
C LEU A 141 -10.68 1.01 -20.24
N ARG A 142 -11.58 0.05 -20.37
CA ARG A 142 -12.81 -0.03 -19.58
C ARG A 142 -12.48 -0.12 -18.08
N TYR A 143 -11.51 -0.96 -17.70
CA TYR A 143 -11.05 -1.01 -16.31
C TYR A 143 -10.48 0.33 -15.85
N LEU A 144 -9.62 0.98 -16.65
CA LEU A 144 -9.00 2.28 -16.30
C LEU A 144 -10.04 3.43 -16.23
N ARG A 145 -11.16 3.32 -16.94
CA ARG A 145 -12.30 4.24 -16.82
C ARG A 145 -13.13 4.01 -15.56
N GLY A 146 -12.87 2.90 -14.85
CA GLY A 146 -13.58 2.56 -13.62
C GLY A 146 -14.85 1.77 -13.83
N GLU A 147 -15.01 1.15 -14.98
CA GLU A 147 -16.17 0.30 -15.31
C GLU A 147 -16.12 -1.01 -14.52
N THR A 148 -17.29 -1.55 -14.24
CA THR A 148 -17.42 -2.91 -13.69
C THR A 148 -17.29 -3.89 -14.85
N LEU A 149 -16.40 -4.89 -14.71
CA LEU A 149 -16.25 -5.96 -15.69
C LEU A 149 -17.09 -7.17 -15.27
N ARG A 150 -17.51 -7.95 -16.25
CA ARG A 150 -18.33 -9.16 -16.06
C ARG A 150 -17.62 -10.39 -16.61
N ALA A 151 -18.06 -11.57 -16.21
CA ALA A 151 -17.50 -12.81 -16.73
C ALA A 151 -17.58 -12.89 -18.25
N GLU A 152 -18.68 -12.40 -18.85
CA GLU A 152 -18.87 -12.39 -20.29
C GLU A 152 -17.87 -11.52 -21.06
N ASP A 153 -17.19 -10.61 -20.39
CA ASP A 153 -16.16 -9.74 -20.98
C ASP A 153 -14.82 -10.49 -21.21
N PHE A 154 -14.64 -11.67 -20.61
CA PHE A 154 -13.43 -12.49 -20.71
C PHE A 154 -13.64 -13.68 -21.66
N GLU A 155 -12.60 -14.07 -22.40
CA GLU A 155 -12.67 -15.15 -23.39
C GLU A 155 -13.10 -16.48 -22.77
N ASP A 156 -12.54 -16.84 -21.64
CA ASP A 156 -12.86 -18.06 -20.89
C ASP A 156 -14.13 -17.94 -20.04
N LYS A 157 -14.71 -16.75 -19.96
CA LYS A 157 -15.88 -16.40 -19.14
C LYS A 157 -15.73 -16.76 -17.66
N GLU A 158 -14.48 -16.90 -17.22
CA GLU A 158 -14.14 -17.27 -15.85
C GLU A 158 -13.61 -16.07 -15.07
N ILE A 159 -14.25 -15.77 -13.96
CA ILE A 159 -13.76 -14.82 -12.97
C ILE A 159 -13.95 -15.42 -11.57
N PRO A 160 -13.13 -15.01 -10.59
CA PRO A 160 -13.31 -15.45 -9.21
C PRO A 160 -14.72 -15.14 -8.69
N ALA A 161 -15.33 -16.08 -7.96
CA ALA A 161 -16.70 -15.93 -7.46
C ALA A 161 -16.82 -14.80 -6.42
N LYS A 162 -15.78 -14.59 -5.59
CA LYS A 162 -15.76 -13.57 -4.54
C LYS A 162 -14.33 -13.21 -4.12
N GLY A 163 -14.16 -12.06 -3.49
CA GLY A 163 -12.90 -11.63 -2.87
C GLY A 163 -12.18 -10.57 -3.69
N TRP A 164 -10.97 -10.25 -3.25
CA TRP A 164 -10.10 -9.32 -3.95
C TRP A 164 -9.39 -10.02 -5.11
N VAL A 165 -9.33 -9.33 -6.23
CA VAL A 165 -8.75 -9.83 -7.48
C VAL A 165 -7.78 -8.79 -8.00
N LEU A 166 -6.55 -9.19 -8.30
CA LEU A 166 -5.59 -8.34 -8.98
C LEU A 166 -5.92 -8.33 -10.48
N VAL A 167 -6.08 -7.16 -11.04
CA VAL A 167 -6.29 -6.99 -12.49
C VAL A 167 -4.94 -6.68 -13.12
N THR A 168 -4.58 -7.48 -14.13
CA THR A 168 -3.29 -7.38 -14.84
C THR A 168 -3.50 -7.23 -16.34
N THR A 169 -2.50 -6.68 -17.04
CA THR A 169 -2.41 -6.64 -18.51
C THR A 169 -0.94 -6.75 -18.93
N GLY A 170 -0.65 -7.66 -19.85
CA GLY A 170 0.72 -7.93 -20.29
C GLY A 170 1.67 -8.27 -19.14
N GLY A 171 1.17 -8.94 -18.11
CA GLY A 171 1.94 -9.27 -16.90
C GLY A 171 2.13 -8.13 -15.89
N MET A 172 1.63 -6.93 -16.19
CA MET A 172 1.69 -5.75 -15.31
C MET A 172 0.41 -5.59 -14.50
N SER A 173 0.54 -5.22 -13.24
CA SER A 173 -0.61 -4.96 -12.37
C SER A 173 -1.23 -3.59 -12.68
N LEU A 174 -2.53 -3.56 -12.96
CA LEU A 174 -3.31 -2.34 -13.15
C LEU A 174 -3.96 -1.85 -11.86
N GLY A 175 -4.39 -2.77 -10.98
CA GLY A 175 -5.09 -2.41 -9.75
C GLY A 175 -5.89 -3.57 -9.19
N PHE A 176 -6.73 -3.28 -8.18
CA PHE A 176 -7.64 -4.25 -7.60
C PHE A 176 -9.07 -4.11 -8.12
N ALA A 177 -9.77 -5.23 -8.20
CA ALA A 177 -11.21 -5.32 -8.29
C ALA A 177 -11.74 -6.20 -7.16
N LYS A 178 -13.03 -6.13 -6.88
CA LYS A 178 -13.71 -7.01 -5.94
C LYS A 178 -14.73 -7.87 -6.67
N ALA A 179 -14.48 -9.18 -6.69
CA ALA A 179 -15.37 -10.15 -7.28
C ALA A 179 -16.62 -10.35 -6.39
N ALA A 180 -17.79 -10.31 -6.98
CA ALA A 180 -19.07 -10.64 -6.38
C ALA A 180 -20.14 -10.88 -7.44
N GLY A 181 -20.83 -12.02 -7.37
CA GLY A 181 -22.01 -12.31 -8.22
C GLY A 181 -21.72 -12.24 -9.72
N GLY A 182 -20.61 -12.81 -10.18
CA GLY A 182 -20.24 -12.82 -11.61
C GLY A 182 -19.74 -11.46 -12.15
N MET A 183 -19.41 -10.52 -11.24
CA MET A 183 -18.92 -9.20 -11.60
C MET A 183 -17.64 -8.87 -10.85
N LEU A 184 -16.75 -8.12 -11.50
CA LEU A 184 -15.58 -7.48 -10.93
C LEU A 184 -15.88 -6.00 -10.69
N LYS A 185 -16.24 -5.66 -9.44
CA LYS A 185 -16.45 -4.26 -9.05
C LYS A 185 -15.11 -3.54 -9.04
N ASN A 186 -15.02 -2.49 -9.81
CA ASN A 186 -13.79 -1.73 -10.01
C ASN A 186 -13.36 -0.97 -8.76
N HIS A 187 -12.09 -1.14 -8.36
CA HIS A 187 -11.45 -0.42 -7.26
C HIS A 187 -10.30 0.48 -7.72
N TYR A 188 -10.23 0.78 -9.03
CA TYR A 188 -9.29 1.76 -9.56
C TYR A 188 -9.60 3.16 -9.02
N PRO A 189 -8.59 3.91 -8.54
CA PRO A 189 -8.82 5.21 -7.89
C PRO A 189 -9.55 6.19 -8.79
N LYS A 190 -10.61 6.81 -8.28
CA LYS A 190 -11.42 7.76 -9.06
C LYS A 190 -10.60 8.88 -9.69
N GLY A 191 -9.61 9.40 -8.96
CA GLY A 191 -8.75 10.49 -9.44
C GLY A 191 -7.74 10.10 -10.51
N LEU A 192 -7.58 8.80 -10.79
CA LEU A 192 -6.68 8.28 -11.83
C LEU A 192 -7.44 7.76 -13.06
N ARG A 193 -8.78 7.80 -13.03
CA ARG A 193 -9.60 7.27 -14.12
C ARG A 193 -9.41 8.10 -15.38
N ILE A 194 -9.25 7.39 -16.50
CA ILE A 194 -9.22 8.00 -17.83
C ILE A 194 -10.64 8.53 -18.11
N GLN A 195 -10.76 9.81 -18.41
CA GLN A 195 -12.02 10.39 -18.88
C GLN A 195 -12.21 9.96 -20.31
N GLY A 196 -13.39 9.40 -20.63
CA GLY A 196 -13.76 9.11 -22.02
C GLY A 196 -13.80 10.41 -22.79
N GLY A 197 -13.09 10.47 -23.92
CA GLY A 197 -13.29 11.50 -24.91
C GLY A 197 -14.63 11.30 -25.60
#